data_16013ac7eda0b93ece777d08b6731f35
#
_entry.id   16013ac7eda0b93ece777d08b6731f35
#
_cell.length_a   1.000
_cell.length_b   1.000
_cell.length_c   1.000
_cell.angle_alpha   90.00
_cell.angle_beta   90.00
_cell.angle_gamma   90.00
#
_symmetry.space_group_name_H-M   'P 1'
#
loop_
_entity.id
_entity.type
_entity.pdbx_description
1 polymer ?
#
loop_
_entity_poly.entity_id
_entity_poly.type
_entity_poly.pdbx_seq_one_letter_code
_entity_poly.pdbx_strand_id
1 'polypeptide(L)'
;GQWTDGDNVRFRYGLPEKIGGWQEILADELIGAAREQLVWADLDGRRYAAIGTNKVLVIYYEGAFYDITPLDSAKTGATFTTVNNDATVTVNLISHNLVAGDLFTFTSVTPPSGAGYVAADFTTNTFQVVTAPTNNTFTITMAANAGTSVINSGAATVNPYITIGPLNQSAGYGWGTASWGGASGVISTLNGALLDDTAGTGGSGTSITLTSVTGFPTSGTIKVGAEFISYTGISSNDLTGITRATAGTRSAHSNGSSVEYYTGWGEASLSSSVILDPASWSLDHFGEKLIATVKNGKTFEWDPIHSDPNGLSTRATVVSNAPTKSIMSIVSERDRHLIILGTETTIGTLNTYDPMFIRFSDQENISEYAPTSTNTAGTFRLDSGVKIVGAAKAKDYILILTDTSAYVMQFV
;
A
#
# COMPACT_ATOMS: atom_id res chain seq x y z
N GLY A 1 -28.90 -7.39 40.16
CA GLY A 1 -27.71 -6.83 39.54
C GLY A 1 -27.81 -6.97 38.04
N GLN A 2 -27.40 -5.96 37.32
CA GLN A 2 -27.29 -6.02 35.86
C GLN A 2 -25.83 -6.33 35.50
N TRP A 3 -25.65 -7.12 34.44
CA TRP A 3 -24.32 -7.33 33.87
C TRP A 3 -23.87 -6.03 33.18
N THR A 4 -22.75 -5.50 33.57
CA THR A 4 -22.20 -4.26 33.02
C THR A 4 -21.08 -4.50 32.02
N ASP A 5 -20.47 -5.69 32.06
CA ASP A 5 -19.42 -6.11 31.14
C ASP A 5 -19.30 -7.64 31.15
N GLY A 6 -18.78 -8.23 30.07
CA GLY A 6 -18.56 -9.66 29.95
C GLY A 6 -17.71 -9.98 28.72
N ASP A 7 -16.64 -10.75 28.92
CA ASP A 7 -15.77 -11.24 27.86
C ASP A 7 -15.94 -12.75 27.68
N ASN A 8 -15.98 -13.21 26.44
CA ASN A 8 -16.15 -14.62 26.06
C ASN A 8 -17.41 -15.29 26.65
N VAL A 9 -18.47 -14.51 26.85
CA VAL A 9 -19.77 -14.95 27.36
C VAL A 9 -20.90 -14.58 26.42
N ARG A 10 -21.82 -15.51 26.20
CA ARG A 10 -23.12 -15.24 25.55
C ARG A 10 -24.25 -15.52 26.53
N PHE A 11 -25.37 -14.85 26.34
CA PHE A 11 -26.59 -15.12 27.09
C PHE A 11 -27.54 -15.98 26.27
N ARG A 12 -27.88 -17.15 26.79
CA ARG A 12 -28.84 -18.05 26.17
C ARG A 12 -29.94 -18.34 27.18
N TYR A 13 -31.18 -18.14 26.81
CA TYR A 13 -32.35 -18.24 27.71
C TYR A 13 -32.19 -17.45 29.02
N GLY A 14 -31.52 -16.31 28.99
CA GLY A 14 -31.29 -15.46 30.17
C GLY A 14 -30.14 -15.92 31.07
N LEU A 15 -29.46 -17.01 30.77
CA LEU A 15 -28.31 -17.53 31.51
C LEU A 15 -26.99 -17.22 30.76
N PRO A 16 -25.94 -16.84 31.51
CA PRO A 16 -24.61 -16.69 30.94
C PRO A 16 -24.01 -18.05 30.60
N GLU A 17 -23.51 -18.20 29.39
CA GLU A 17 -22.86 -19.40 28.88
C GLU A 17 -21.50 -18.99 28.27
N LYS A 18 -20.45 -19.78 28.55
CA LYS A 18 -19.15 -19.55 27.90
C LYS A 18 -19.29 -19.74 26.39
N ILE A 19 -18.76 -18.79 25.61
CA ILE A 19 -18.51 -18.99 24.19
C ILE A 19 -17.36 -20.00 24.09
N GLY A 20 -17.48 -20.99 23.20
CA GLY A 20 -16.39 -21.93 22.93
C GLY A 20 -15.14 -21.18 22.46
N GLY A 21 -13.97 -21.79 22.60
CA GLY A 21 -12.72 -21.22 22.13
C GLY A 21 -12.69 -21.05 20.61
N TRP A 22 -11.72 -20.28 20.12
CA TRP A 22 -11.44 -20.13 18.70
C TRP A 22 -10.79 -21.42 18.17
N GLN A 23 -11.21 -21.85 17.01
CA GLN A 23 -10.56 -22.93 16.27
C GLN A 23 -10.00 -22.34 14.98
N GLU A 24 -8.75 -22.65 14.70
CA GLU A 24 -8.15 -22.34 13.42
C GLU A 24 -8.84 -23.15 12.31
N ILE A 25 -9.28 -22.46 11.26
CA ILE A 25 -9.96 -23.08 10.11
C ILE A 25 -8.94 -23.55 9.07
N LEU A 26 -7.83 -22.81 8.93
CA LEU A 26 -6.75 -23.07 7.98
C LEU A 26 -5.41 -22.83 8.66
N ALA A 27 -4.44 -23.70 8.35
CA ALA A 27 -3.06 -23.54 8.81
C ALA A 27 -2.29 -22.45 8.04
N ASP A 28 -2.81 -22.01 6.89
CA ASP A 28 -2.19 -21.00 6.05
C ASP A 28 -2.45 -19.59 6.60
N GLU A 29 -1.40 -18.86 6.85
CA GLU A 29 -1.48 -17.47 7.30
C GLU A 29 -1.77 -16.51 6.14
N LEU A 30 -2.64 -15.53 6.38
CA LEU A 30 -2.88 -14.45 5.42
C LEU A 30 -1.69 -13.49 5.39
N ILE A 31 -1.26 -13.14 4.19
CA ILE A 31 -0.22 -12.11 4.01
C ILE A 31 -0.83 -10.73 4.32
N GLY A 32 -0.31 -10.09 5.37
CA GLY A 32 -0.73 -8.76 5.81
C GLY A 32 -1.89 -8.78 6.81
N ALA A 33 -2.34 -7.60 7.20
CA ALA A 33 -3.45 -7.44 8.14
C ALA A 33 -4.78 -7.36 7.40
N ALA A 34 -5.74 -8.22 7.75
CA ALA A 34 -7.10 -8.16 7.21
C ALA A 34 -7.77 -6.82 7.58
N ARG A 35 -8.37 -6.16 6.59
CA ARG A 35 -9.00 -4.83 6.72
C ARG A 35 -10.47 -4.84 6.39
N GLU A 36 -10.86 -5.67 5.44
CA GLU A 36 -12.24 -5.74 4.96
C GLU A 36 -12.58 -7.19 4.63
N GLN A 37 -13.83 -7.56 4.83
CA GLN A 37 -14.36 -8.88 4.51
C GLN A 37 -15.75 -8.76 3.92
N LEU A 38 -15.99 -9.51 2.84
CA LEU A 38 -17.32 -9.65 2.24
C LEU A 38 -17.65 -11.14 2.07
N VAL A 39 -18.85 -11.53 2.43
CA VAL A 39 -19.38 -12.88 2.17
C VAL A 39 -20.58 -12.77 1.25
N TRP A 40 -20.56 -13.52 0.15
CA TRP A 40 -21.70 -13.59 -0.79
C TRP A 40 -21.87 -15.01 -1.34
N ALA A 41 -22.92 -15.20 -2.09
CA ALA A 41 -23.18 -16.46 -2.80
C ALA A 41 -23.45 -16.17 -4.29
N ASP A 42 -23.06 -17.11 -5.14
CA ASP A 42 -23.43 -17.11 -6.55
C ASP A 42 -24.86 -17.67 -6.76
N LEU A 43 -25.32 -17.70 -8.01
CA LEU A 43 -26.64 -18.22 -8.38
C LEU A 43 -26.78 -19.73 -8.16
N ASP A 44 -25.66 -20.46 -8.12
CA ASP A 44 -25.64 -21.90 -7.83
C ASP A 44 -25.62 -22.18 -6.32
N GLY A 45 -25.58 -21.14 -5.49
CA GLY A 45 -25.57 -21.23 -4.02
C GLY A 45 -24.18 -21.49 -3.43
N ARG A 46 -23.09 -21.37 -4.20
CA ARG A 46 -21.72 -21.46 -3.70
C ARG A 46 -21.40 -20.21 -2.89
N ARG A 47 -20.74 -20.36 -1.77
CA ARG A 47 -20.45 -19.27 -0.85
C ARG A 47 -18.98 -18.92 -0.87
N TYR A 48 -18.70 -17.65 -1.04
CA TYR A 48 -17.36 -17.09 -1.05
C TYR A 48 -17.19 -16.11 0.10
N ALA A 49 -15.96 -16.01 0.61
CA ALA A 49 -15.56 -14.91 1.48
C ALA A 49 -14.34 -14.22 0.87
N ALA A 50 -14.50 -12.97 0.44
CA ALA A 50 -13.38 -12.12 0.05
C ALA A 50 -12.76 -11.50 1.30
N ILE A 51 -11.44 -11.49 1.37
CA ILE A 51 -10.68 -10.86 2.46
C ILE A 51 -9.63 -9.95 1.83
N GLY A 52 -9.78 -8.65 2.06
CA GLY A 52 -8.81 -7.63 1.67
C GLY A 52 -7.84 -7.32 2.80
N THR A 53 -6.54 -7.51 2.55
CA THR A 53 -5.48 -7.12 3.48
C THR A 53 -4.76 -5.86 2.98
N ASN A 54 -3.81 -5.34 3.75
CA ASN A 54 -2.92 -4.26 3.27
C ASN A 54 -1.89 -4.73 2.22
N LYS A 55 -1.87 -6.03 1.87
CA LYS A 55 -0.92 -6.62 0.93
C LYS A 55 -1.58 -7.41 -0.19
N VAL A 56 -2.67 -8.12 0.10
CA VAL A 56 -3.32 -9.04 -0.84
C VAL A 56 -4.84 -8.95 -0.76
N LEU A 57 -5.49 -9.41 -1.83
CA LEU A 57 -6.92 -9.71 -1.89
C LEU A 57 -7.07 -11.21 -2.14
N VAL A 58 -7.73 -11.91 -1.24
CA VAL A 58 -7.91 -13.37 -1.33
C VAL A 58 -9.38 -13.76 -1.24
N ILE A 59 -9.71 -14.89 -1.86
CA ILE A 59 -11.00 -15.55 -1.72
C ILE A 59 -10.81 -16.82 -0.89
N TYR A 60 -11.63 -16.97 0.13
CA TYR A 60 -11.81 -18.23 0.84
C TYR A 60 -12.99 -18.98 0.22
N TYR A 61 -12.76 -20.19 -0.24
CA TYR A 61 -13.76 -21.08 -0.79
C TYR A 61 -13.40 -22.54 -0.48
N GLU A 62 -14.36 -23.31 0.05
CA GLU A 62 -14.23 -24.75 0.34
C GLU A 62 -12.93 -25.17 1.08
N GLY A 63 -12.51 -24.39 2.05
CA GLY A 63 -11.35 -24.73 2.88
C GLY A 63 -10.00 -24.32 2.29
N ALA A 64 -9.94 -23.50 1.25
CA ALA A 64 -8.71 -23.01 0.65
C ALA A 64 -8.74 -21.48 0.40
N PHE A 65 -7.57 -20.86 0.40
CA PHE A 65 -7.39 -19.48 -0.05
C PHE A 65 -6.93 -19.43 -1.50
N TYR A 66 -7.56 -18.55 -2.26
CA TYR A 66 -7.20 -18.24 -3.64
C TYR A 66 -6.78 -16.79 -3.73
N ASP A 67 -5.54 -16.56 -4.10
CA ASP A 67 -5.00 -15.20 -4.26
C ASP A 67 -5.45 -14.59 -5.59
N ILE A 68 -6.33 -13.62 -5.50
CA ILE A 68 -6.88 -12.88 -6.63
C ILE A 68 -6.38 -11.44 -6.70
N THR A 69 -5.33 -11.10 -5.94
CA THR A 69 -4.76 -9.75 -5.91
C THR A 69 -4.47 -9.25 -7.31
N PRO A 70 -4.97 -8.09 -7.72
CA PRO A 70 -4.65 -7.51 -9.02
C PRO A 70 -3.15 -7.27 -9.18
N LEU A 71 -2.68 -7.38 -10.41
CA LEU A 71 -1.30 -7.09 -10.77
C LEU A 71 -1.18 -5.68 -11.36
N ASP A 72 -0.05 -5.04 -11.10
CA ASP A 72 0.36 -3.82 -11.79
C ASP A 72 0.99 -4.17 -13.15
N SER A 73 1.43 -3.16 -13.89
CA SER A 73 2.04 -3.33 -15.20
C SER A 73 3.25 -4.26 -15.14
N ALA A 74 3.23 -5.28 -15.97
CA ALA A 74 4.33 -6.23 -16.10
C ALA A 74 5.64 -5.53 -16.52
N LYS A 75 6.75 -5.93 -15.92
CA LYS A 75 8.09 -5.38 -16.17
C LYS A 75 8.96 -6.47 -16.79
N THR A 76 9.32 -6.30 -18.04
CA THR A 76 10.13 -7.25 -18.80
C THR A 76 11.62 -6.97 -18.71
N GLY A 77 12.44 -7.95 -19.04
CA GLY A 77 13.90 -7.80 -19.13
C GLY A 77 14.64 -7.99 -17.81
N ALA A 78 14.00 -8.61 -16.82
CA ALA A 78 14.69 -9.01 -15.59
C ALA A 78 15.73 -10.09 -15.90
N THR A 79 16.91 -9.98 -15.28
CA THR A 79 17.97 -11.01 -15.27
C THR A 79 18.38 -11.31 -13.84
N PHE A 80 19.10 -12.40 -13.63
CA PHE A 80 19.44 -12.89 -12.31
C PHE A 80 20.96 -12.90 -12.08
N THR A 81 21.36 -12.51 -10.89
CA THR A 81 22.71 -12.66 -10.38
C THR A 81 22.67 -13.53 -9.15
N THR A 82 23.46 -14.60 -9.10
CA THR A 82 23.53 -15.55 -7.98
C THR A 82 24.93 -15.65 -7.45
N VAL A 83 25.05 -16.06 -6.19
CA VAL A 83 26.31 -16.40 -5.52
C VAL A 83 26.26 -17.88 -5.15
N ASN A 84 27.34 -18.61 -5.42
CA ASN A 84 27.43 -20.03 -5.12
C ASN A 84 27.16 -20.30 -3.63
N ASN A 85 26.33 -21.27 -3.35
CA ASN A 85 25.92 -21.68 -2.01
C ASN A 85 25.16 -20.59 -1.20
N ASP A 86 24.50 -19.63 -1.89
CA ASP A 86 23.64 -18.61 -1.31
C ASP A 86 22.21 -18.73 -1.90
N ALA A 87 21.19 -18.61 -1.05
CA ALA A 87 19.80 -18.59 -1.46
C ALA A 87 19.33 -17.19 -1.92
N THR A 88 20.15 -16.17 -1.69
CA THR A 88 19.86 -14.79 -2.11
C THR A 88 20.13 -14.64 -3.60
N VAL A 89 19.10 -14.27 -4.34
CA VAL A 89 19.22 -13.96 -5.78
C VAL A 89 18.98 -12.48 -5.98
N THR A 90 19.92 -11.81 -6.65
CA THR A 90 19.73 -10.43 -7.09
C THR A 90 19.03 -10.44 -8.44
N VAL A 91 17.91 -9.73 -8.52
CA VAL A 91 17.17 -9.48 -9.75
C VAL A 91 17.60 -8.12 -10.30
N ASN A 92 18.12 -8.10 -11.51
CA ASN A 92 18.53 -6.90 -12.22
C ASN A 92 17.39 -6.51 -13.17
N LEU A 93 16.75 -5.38 -12.92
CA LEU A 93 15.61 -4.90 -13.68
C LEU A 93 15.57 -3.37 -13.64
N ILE A 94 15.82 -2.73 -14.78
CA ILE A 94 15.93 -1.27 -14.88
C ILE A 94 14.59 -0.60 -14.51
N SER A 95 14.65 0.41 -13.66
CA SER A 95 13.50 1.23 -13.25
C SER A 95 12.33 0.40 -12.70
N HIS A 96 12.65 -0.59 -11.86
CA HIS A 96 11.61 -1.47 -11.31
C HIS A 96 10.65 -0.77 -10.34
N ASN A 97 11.07 0.29 -9.65
CA ASN A 97 10.28 1.05 -8.67
C ASN A 97 9.69 0.22 -7.53
N LEU A 98 10.22 -0.98 -7.28
CA LEU A 98 9.82 -1.84 -6.17
C LEU A 98 10.61 -1.45 -4.91
N VAL A 99 9.98 -1.61 -3.77
CA VAL A 99 10.60 -1.40 -2.45
C VAL A 99 10.59 -2.68 -1.63
N ALA A 100 11.40 -2.74 -0.59
CA ALA A 100 11.43 -3.88 0.32
C ALA A 100 10.02 -4.15 0.90
N GLY A 101 9.60 -5.39 0.84
CA GLY A 101 8.28 -5.83 1.28
C GLY A 101 7.20 -5.88 0.19
N ASP A 102 7.47 -5.40 -1.02
CA ASP A 102 6.55 -5.54 -2.16
C ASP A 102 6.45 -7.00 -2.60
N LEU A 103 5.26 -7.38 -3.04
CA LEU A 103 4.97 -8.72 -3.55
C LEU A 103 4.91 -8.70 -5.08
N PHE A 104 5.33 -9.80 -5.69
CA PHE A 104 5.26 -9.98 -7.13
C PHE A 104 5.34 -11.46 -7.52
N THR A 105 5.02 -11.76 -8.77
CA THR A 105 5.21 -13.08 -9.39
C THR A 105 6.09 -12.97 -10.62
N PHE A 106 6.72 -14.07 -11.00
CA PHE A 106 7.45 -14.17 -12.26
C PHE A 106 6.63 -14.91 -13.32
N THR A 107 6.78 -14.47 -14.56
CA THR A 107 6.32 -15.19 -15.76
C THR A 107 7.42 -15.21 -16.82
N SER A 108 7.28 -16.07 -17.83
CA SER A 108 8.23 -16.18 -18.94
C SER A 108 9.68 -16.36 -18.47
N VAL A 109 9.89 -17.26 -17.52
CA VAL A 109 11.19 -17.43 -16.87
C VAL A 109 12.10 -18.35 -17.66
N THR A 110 13.30 -17.85 -17.96
CA THR A 110 14.48 -18.64 -18.32
C THR A 110 15.41 -18.58 -17.11
N PRO A 111 15.63 -19.68 -16.38
CA PRO A 111 16.45 -19.68 -15.16
C PRO A 111 17.90 -19.28 -15.46
N PRO A 112 18.63 -18.76 -14.46
CA PRO A 112 20.05 -18.46 -14.61
C PRO A 112 20.84 -19.75 -14.87
N SER A 113 21.63 -19.75 -15.96
CA SER A 113 22.32 -20.94 -16.44
C SER A 113 23.35 -21.45 -15.44
N GLY A 114 23.30 -22.74 -15.11
CA GLY A 114 24.24 -23.39 -14.19
C GLY A 114 23.97 -23.13 -12.69
N ALA A 115 23.02 -22.30 -12.35
CA ALA A 115 22.70 -22.00 -10.93
C ALA A 115 21.90 -23.12 -10.23
N GLY A 116 21.44 -24.15 -10.98
CA GLY A 116 20.70 -25.28 -10.42
C GLY A 116 19.21 -25.05 -10.25
N TYR A 117 18.70 -23.89 -10.63
CA TYR A 117 17.27 -23.56 -10.58
C TYR A 117 16.55 -24.00 -11.85
N VAL A 118 15.27 -24.33 -11.71
CA VAL A 118 14.34 -24.59 -12.82
C VAL A 118 13.27 -23.48 -12.88
N ALA A 119 12.58 -23.38 -14.01
CA ALA A 119 11.56 -22.33 -14.18
C ALA A 119 10.45 -22.40 -13.12
N ALA A 120 10.07 -23.60 -12.69
CA ALA A 120 9.05 -23.79 -11.66
C ALA A 120 9.42 -23.14 -10.32
N ASP A 121 10.70 -23.10 -9.94
CA ASP A 121 11.15 -22.46 -8.68
C ASP A 121 10.77 -20.98 -8.63
N PHE A 122 10.61 -20.34 -9.79
CA PHE A 122 10.22 -18.94 -9.92
C PHE A 122 8.73 -18.76 -10.20
N THR A 123 8.10 -19.61 -11.01
CA THR A 123 6.75 -19.37 -11.53
C THR A 123 5.63 -19.88 -10.63
N THR A 124 5.92 -20.80 -9.70
CA THR A 124 4.91 -21.36 -8.78
C THR A 124 4.77 -20.57 -7.49
N ASN A 125 5.63 -19.58 -7.24
CA ASN A 125 5.72 -18.85 -5.99
C ASN A 125 5.37 -17.36 -6.16
N THR A 126 4.78 -16.79 -5.11
CA THR A 126 4.77 -15.35 -4.90
C THR A 126 6.03 -14.96 -4.13
N PHE A 127 6.75 -13.98 -4.64
CA PHE A 127 7.98 -13.49 -4.03
C PHE A 127 7.76 -12.16 -3.33
N GLN A 128 8.56 -11.94 -2.29
CA GLN A 128 8.68 -10.66 -1.63
C GLN A 128 10.06 -10.07 -1.90
N VAL A 129 10.11 -8.77 -2.20
CA VAL A 129 11.36 -8.02 -2.26
C VAL A 129 11.98 -7.97 -0.88
N VAL A 130 13.17 -8.54 -0.72
CA VAL A 130 13.92 -8.51 0.56
C VAL A 130 14.63 -7.18 0.74
N THR A 131 15.40 -6.76 -0.27
CA THR A 131 16.05 -5.44 -0.32
C THR A 131 15.94 -4.85 -1.73
N ALA A 132 15.90 -3.54 -1.82
CA ALA A 132 15.96 -2.80 -3.09
C ALA A 132 17.03 -1.70 -2.97
N PRO A 133 18.32 -2.05 -3.08
CA PRO A 133 19.41 -1.10 -2.87
C PRO A 133 19.48 -0.01 -3.94
N THR A 134 18.95 -0.27 -5.13
CA THR A 134 18.85 0.70 -6.22
C THR A 134 17.51 0.54 -6.95
N ASN A 135 17.14 1.49 -7.79
CA ASN A 135 15.95 1.37 -8.63
C ASN A 135 16.12 0.37 -9.81
N ASN A 136 17.30 -0.23 -9.94
CA ASN A 136 17.62 -1.18 -11.00
C ASN A 136 17.94 -2.59 -10.49
N THR A 137 17.97 -2.79 -9.17
CA THR A 137 18.30 -4.08 -8.57
C THR A 137 17.51 -4.28 -7.28
N PHE A 138 17.01 -5.48 -7.07
CA PHE A 138 16.42 -5.93 -5.82
C PHE A 138 16.79 -7.37 -5.53
N THR A 139 16.64 -7.82 -4.30
CA THR A 139 16.95 -9.19 -3.89
C THR A 139 15.71 -9.96 -3.50
N ILE A 140 15.76 -11.25 -3.73
CA ILE A 140 14.77 -12.25 -3.31
C ILE A 140 15.48 -13.40 -2.60
N THR A 141 14.74 -14.19 -1.84
CA THR A 141 15.24 -15.43 -1.23
C THR A 141 14.60 -16.62 -1.92
N MET A 142 15.40 -17.53 -2.41
CA MET A 142 14.98 -18.80 -3.02
C MET A 142 14.86 -19.89 -1.93
N ALA A 143 14.11 -20.94 -2.20
CA ALA A 143 13.98 -22.09 -1.30
C ALA A 143 15.28 -22.92 -1.18
N ALA A 144 16.14 -22.87 -2.21
CA ALA A 144 17.42 -23.58 -2.26
C ALA A 144 18.57 -22.63 -2.59
N ASN A 145 19.78 -23.01 -2.19
CA ASN A 145 20.99 -22.26 -2.52
C ASN A 145 21.35 -22.46 -4.01
N ALA A 146 21.91 -21.42 -4.61
CA ALA A 146 22.45 -21.49 -5.96
C ALA A 146 23.67 -22.41 -6.02
N GLY A 147 23.72 -23.28 -7.02
CA GLY A 147 24.84 -24.19 -7.26
C GLY A 147 26.07 -23.52 -7.86
N THR A 148 25.93 -22.32 -8.39
CA THR A 148 27.01 -21.58 -9.08
C THR A 148 26.76 -20.08 -9.00
N SER A 149 27.84 -19.30 -8.96
CA SER A 149 27.79 -17.84 -9.13
C SER A 149 27.63 -17.50 -10.60
N VAL A 150 26.60 -16.73 -10.94
CA VAL A 150 26.39 -16.17 -12.29
C VAL A 150 26.01 -14.72 -12.20
N ILE A 151 26.29 -13.93 -13.23
CA ILE A 151 25.98 -12.49 -13.29
C ILE A 151 25.11 -12.24 -14.52
N ASN A 152 23.98 -11.53 -14.32
CA ASN A 152 23.06 -11.10 -15.36
C ASN A 152 22.65 -12.26 -16.31
N SER A 153 22.34 -13.42 -15.76
CA SER A 153 21.97 -14.63 -16.50
C SER A 153 20.47 -14.90 -16.43
N GLY A 154 19.94 -15.60 -17.42
CA GLY A 154 18.53 -15.89 -17.51
C GLY A 154 17.68 -14.72 -17.96
N ALA A 155 16.36 -14.89 -17.92
CA ALA A 155 15.39 -13.85 -18.24
C ALA A 155 14.08 -14.09 -17.49
N ALA A 156 13.35 -13.02 -17.17
CA ALA A 156 12.02 -13.11 -16.60
C ALA A 156 11.20 -11.85 -16.86
N THR A 157 9.89 -12.00 -16.72
CA THR A 157 8.95 -10.89 -16.55
C THR A 157 8.52 -10.84 -15.09
N VAL A 158 8.66 -9.70 -14.46
CA VAL A 158 8.21 -9.41 -13.10
C VAL A 158 6.80 -8.81 -13.16
N ASN A 159 5.85 -9.39 -12.44
CA ASN A 159 4.48 -8.92 -12.34
C ASN A 159 4.22 -8.46 -10.90
N PRO A 160 4.41 -7.17 -10.60
CA PRO A 160 4.18 -6.64 -9.26
C PRO A 160 2.70 -6.72 -8.87
N TYR A 161 2.44 -6.93 -7.60
CA TYR A 161 1.12 -6.70 -7.03
C TYR A 161 0.84 -5.20 -6.98
N ILE A 162 -0.43 -4.81 -7.09
CA ILE A 162 -0.80 -3.43 -6.88
C ILE A 162 -0.42 -2.97 -5.48
N THR A 163 -0.08 -1.69 -5.35
CA THR A 163 0.12 -1.07 -4.04
C THR A 163 -1.24 -0.74 -3.42
N ILE A 164 -1.57 -1.36 -2.29
CA ILE A 164 -2.83 -1.13 -1.57
C ILE A 164 -2.67 0.04 -0.59
N GLY A 165 -1.51 0.16 0.04
CA GLY A 165 -1.16 1.24 0.94
C GLY A 165 -0.45 0.76 2.22
N PRO A 166 -0.16 1.66 3.16
CA PRO A 166 0.61 1.33 4.35
C PRO A 166 -0.19 0.49 5.36
N LEU A 167 0.52 -0.31 6.16
CA LEU A 167 -0.07 -1.09 7.25
C LEU A 167 -0.73 -0.19 8.30
N ASN A 168 -0.03 0.88 8.68
CA ASN A 168 -0.48 1.85 9.66
C ASN A 168 -0.63 3.23 9.01
N GLN A 169 -1.37 4.11 9.68
CA GLN A 169 -1.39 5.50 9.27
C GLN A 169 0.04 6.04 9.26
N SER A 170 0.46 6.53 8.12
CA SER A 170 1.72 7.23 7.99
C SER A 170 1.46 8.71 8.25
N ALA A 171 1.94 9.22 9.38
CA ALA A 171 1.86 10.64 9.69
C ALA A 171 2.83 11.40 8.76
N GLY A 172 2.31 12.37 8.03
CA GLY A 172 3.11 13.36 7.31
C GLY A 172 3.71 14.37 8.30
N TYR A 173 4.25 15.47 7.76
CA TYR A 173 4.77 16.59 8.52
C TYR A 173 3.67 17.62 8.78
N GLY A 174 3.67 18.24 9.96
CA GLY A 174 2.74 19.31 10.29
C GLY A 174 2.13 19.23 11.69
N TRP A 175 1.14 20.05 11.94
CA TRP A 175 0.45 20.12 13.23
C TRP A 175 -0.22 18.80 13.61
N GLY A 176 0.09 18.28 14.80
CA GLY A 176 -0.55 17.07 15.34
C GLY A 176 -0.02 15.75 14.78
N THR A 177 1.02 15.74 13.95
CA THR A 177 1.53 14.51 13.31
C THR A 177 2.65 13.82 14.08
N ALA A 178 3.33 14.54 14.99
CA ALA A 178 4.40 14.01 15.85
C ALA A 178 4.65 14.95 17.01
N SER A 179 5.76 14.76 17.75
CA SER A 179 6.25 15.75 18.73
C SER A 179 6.40 17.14 18.09
N TRP A 180 6.43 18.17 18.94
CA TRP A 180 6.55 19.60 18.55
C TRP A 180 7.75 19.91 17.64
N GLY A 181 7.90 19.61 16.53
CA GLY A 181 8.99 19.75 15.60
C GLY A 181 8.84 18.88 14.37
N GLY A 182 7.77 18.09 14.35
CA GLY A 182 7.55 17.10 13.31
C GLY A 182 8.42 15.87 13.48
N ALA A 183 8.18 14.85 12.67
CA ALA A 183 9.06 13.71 12.49
C ALA A 183 9.68 13.81 11.11
N SER A 184 10.99 13.77 11.03
CA SER A 184 11.69 13.62 9.77
C SER A 184 11.64 12.16 9.34
N GLY A 185 11.17 11.88 8.14
CA GLY A 185 11.32 10.55 7.52
C GLY A 185 12.73 10.33 6.97
N VAL A 186 13.62 11.34 7.04
CA VAL A 186 14.96 11.28 6.50
C VAL A 186 15.96 11.17 7.64
N ILE A 187 16.53 9.97 7.75
CA ILE A 187 17.48 9.61 8.80
C ILE A 187 18.75 9.08 8.14
N SER A 188 19.91 9.47 8.68
CA SER A 188 21.21 8.96 8.31
C SER A 188 22.06 8.76 9.58
N THR A 189 23.34 8.49 9.42
CA THR A 189 24.29 8.44 10.52
C THR A 189 25.55 9.22 10.17
N LEU A 190 26.25 9.73 11.18
CA LEU A 190 27.55 10.36 11.00
C LEU A 190 28.56 9.33 10.46
N ASN A 191 29.29 9.70 9.45
CA ASN A 191 30.47 9.01 8.97
C ASN A 191 31.70 9.76 9.41
N GLY A 192 32.16 9.47 10.62
CA GLY A 192 33.18 10.18 11.36
C GLY A 192 32.64 10.86 12.63
N ALA A 193 33.48 10.97 13.65
CA ALA A 193 33.10 11.67 14.88
C ALA A 193 32.99 13.17 14.62
N LEU A 194 31.98 13.81 15.21
CA LEU A 194 31.80 15.26 15.20
C LEU A 194 32.21 15.80 16.57
N LEU A 195 33.38 16.46 16.63
CA LEU A 195 33.95 16.96 17.90
C LEU A 195 33.24 18.26 18.32
N ASP A 196 33.37 18.58 19.60
CA ASP A 196 32.72 19.76 20.16
C ASP A 196 33.39 21.07 19.70
N ASP A 197 34.66 21.03 19.36
CA ASP A 197 35.46 22.18 18.96
C ASP A 197 35.55 22.41 17.44
N THR A 198 35.00 21.51 16.62
CA THR A 198 35.07 21.59 15.16
C THR A 198 33.72 21.79 14.51
N ALA A 199 33.71 22.40 13.32
CA ALA A 199 32.49 22.53 12.53
C ALA A 199 32.12 21.25 11.82
N GLY A 200 33.08 20.37 11.48
CA GLY A 200 32.83 19.17 10.68
C GLY A 200 33.29 17.87 11.34
N THR A 201 33.01 16.77 10.67
CA THR A 201 33.44 15.43 11.09
C THR A 201 34.91 15.21 10.86
N GLY A 202 35.53 14.31 11.67
CA GLY A 202 36.93 13.92 11.50
C GLY A 202 37.96 14.89 12.09
N GLY A 203 37.57 15.88 12.90
CA GLY A 203 38.48 16.71 13.71
C GLY A 203 39.13 17.90 12.99
N SER A 204 38.95 18.11 11.70
CA SER A 204 39.49 19.25 10.96
C SER A 204 38.59 19.76 9.83
N GLY A 205 37.40 19.18 9.71
CA GLY A 205 36.50 19.44 8.59
C GLY A 205 35.64 20.68 8.76
N THR A 206 35.26 21.25 7.64
CA THR A 206 34.25 22.28 7.53
C THR A 206 32.90 21.72 7.07
N SER A 207 32.80 20.41 6.89
CA SER A 207 31.61 19.65 6.45
C SER A 207 31.28 18.52 7.40
N ILE A 208 30.03 18.13 7.43
CA ILE A 208 29.57 16.94 8.17
C ILE A 208 29.35 15.82 7.17
N THR A 209 30.16 14.77 7.25
CA THR A 209 30.03 13.59 6.39
C THR A 209 28.99 12.64 6.96
N LEU A 210 28.01 12.25 6.13
CA LEU A 210 26.99 11.25 6.47
C LEU A 210 27.26 9.94 5.73
N THR A 211 26.70 8.84 6.23
CA THR A 211 26.73 7.57 5.52
C THR A 211 25.90 7.62 4.22
N SER A 212 24.85 8.45 4.19
CA SER A 212 24.04 8.75 3.01
C SER A 212 23.38 10.10 3.18
N VAL A 213 23.27 10.86 2.11
CA VAL A 213 22.50 12.12 2.02
C VAL A 213 21.22 11.94 1.21
N THR A 214 20.86 10.70 0.87
CA THR A 214 19.63 10.42 0.09
C THR A 214 18.40 10.93 0.83
N GLY A 215 17.61 11.77 0.16
CA GLY A 215 16.40 12.37 0.72
C GLY A 215 16.64 13.67 1.49
N PHE A 216 17.89 14.05 1.80
CA PHE A 216 18.18 15.37 2.39
C PHE A 216 18.02 16.48 1.32
N PRO A 217 17.37 17.60 1.64
CA PRO A 217 17.36 18.78 0.77
C PRO A 217 18.75 19.37 0.61
N THR A 218 18.93 20.21 -0.39
CA THR A 218 20.21 20.90 -0.65
C THR A 218 20.65 21.84 0.47
N SER A 219 19.74 22.27 1.33
CA SER A 219 19.99 23.07 2.53
C SER A 219 18.92 22.81 3.57
N GLY A 220 19.21 23.10 4.83
CA GLY A 220 18.26 22.94 5.92
C GLY A 220 18.92 22.75 7.27
N THR A 221 18.20 22.13 8.20
CA THR A 221 18.65 21.87 9.56
C THR A 221 18.62 20.38 9.84
N ILE A 222 19.67 19.85 10.45
CA ILE A 222 19.73 18.48 10.97
C ILE A 222 19.74 18.51 12.49
N LYS A 223 19.28 17.41 13.08
CA LYS A 223 19.34 17.15 14.51
C LYS A 223 20.24 15.96 14.76
N VAL A 224 21.21 16.14 15.66
CA VAL A 224 22.12 15.09 16.13
C VAL A 224 22.06 15.08 17.65
N GLY A 225 21.45 14.05 18.25
CA GLY A 225 21.13 14.07 19.67
C GLY A 225 20.19 15.24 20.05
N ALA A 226 20.67 16.16 20.89
CA ALA A 226 19.94 17.38 21.27
C ALA A 226 20.41 18.63 20.51
N GLU A 227 21.41 18.52 19.65
CA GLU A 227 21.98 19.64 18.91
C GLU A 227 21.30 19.80 17.54
N PHE A 228 20.96 21.05 17.18
CA PHE A 228 20.48 21.43 15.87
C PHE A 228 21.60 22.13 15.09
N ILE A 229 21.82 21.69 13.87
CA ILE A 229 22.91 22.14 13.02
C ILE A 229 22.36 22.50 11.65
N SER A 230 22.56 23.75 11.19
CA SER A 230 22.17 24.14 9.85
C SER A 230 23.30 23.87 8.86
N TYR A 231 22.91 23.61 7.60
CA TYR A 231 23.80 23.44 6.46
C TYR A 231 23.21 24.16 5.24
N THR A 232 24.08 24.61 4.32
CA THR A 232 23.68 25.40 3.16
C THR A 232 23.97 24.71 1.83
N GLY A 233 24.59 23.52 1.83
CA GLY A 233 24.89 22.76 0.63
C GLY A 233 25.16 21.30 0.91
N ILE A 234 25.09 20.50 -0.17
CA ILE A 234 25.50 19.08 -0.17
C ILE A 234 26.52 18.88 -1.29
N SER A 235 27.63 18.19 -0.97
CA SER A 235 28.64 17.75 -1.91
C SER A 235 28.99 16.29 -1.66
N SER A 236 28.63 15.39 -2.58
CA SER A 236 28.71 13.95 -2.34
C SER A 236 27.90 13.55 -1.08
N ASN A 237 28.53 12.96 -0.08
CA ASN A 237 27.89 12.62 1.21
C ASN A 237 28.19 13.67 2.32
N ASP A 238 28.70 14.85 1.96
CA ASP A 238 29.04 15.90 2.90
C ASP A 238 27.99 17.01 2.90
N LEU A 239 27.52 17.35 4.10
CA LEU A 239 26.77 18.59 4.34
C LEU A 239 27.78 19.72 4.50
N THR A 240 27.63 20.79 3.75
CA THR A 240 28.56 21.92 3.68
C THR A 240 27.92 23.22 4.17
N GLY A 241 28.73 24.23 4.49
CA GLY A 241 28.23 25.50 5.03
C GLY A 241 27.58 25.34 6.41
N ILE A 242 28.25 24.64 7.28
CA ILE A 242 27.74 24.19 8.59
C ILE A 242 27.74 25.32 9.61
N THR A 243 26.61 25.46 10.29
CA THR A 243 26.49 26.26 11.54
C THR A 243 25.99 25.38 12.66
N ARG A 244 26.87 25.13 13.66
CA ARG A 244 26.61 24.29 14.82
C ARG A 244 25.73 25.02 15.85
N ALA A 245 24.94 24.25 16.58
CA ALA A 245 24.12 24.73 17.71
C ALA A 245 23.19 25.90 17.33
N THR A 246 22.55 25.84 16.19
CA THR A 246 21.50 26.83 15.82
C THR A 246 20.33 26.80 16.79
N ALA A 247 20.12 25.64 17.42
CA ALA A 247 19.32 25.44 18.63
C ALA A 247 19.93 24.26 19.42
N GLY A 248 19.61 24.15 20.69
CA GLY A 248 20.21 23.16 21.58
C GLY A 248 21.63 23.56 22.01
N THR A 249 22.33 22.63 22.61
CA THR A 249 23.72 22.81 23.08
C THR A 249 24.65 22.06 22.16
N ARG A 250 25.70 22.73 21.74
CA ARG A 250 26.81 22.11 20.99
C ARG A 250 27.46 21.01 21.84
N SER A 251 27.68 19.87 21.25
CA SER A 251 28.27 18.71 21.90
C SER A 251 29.05 17.83 20.92
N ALA A 252 29.92 17.00 21.45
CA ALA A 252 30.59 15.96 20.67
C ALA A 252 29.59 14.82 20.35
N HIS A 253 29.67 14.32 19.11
CA HIS A 253 28.88 13.17 18.67
C HIS A 253 29.81 12.11 18.08
N SER A 254 29.57 10.85 18.47
CA SER A 254 30.38 9.73 18.01
C SER A 254 30.09 9.39 16.54
N ASN A 255 31.06 8.77 15.89
CA ASN A 255 30.84 8.11 14.61
C ASN A 255 29.63 7.14 14.71
N GLY A 256 28.73 7.14 13.72
CA GLY A 256 27.51 6.35 13.72
C GLY A 256 26.34 6.96 14.49
N SER A 257 26.48 8.13 15.13
CA SER A 257 25.36 8.82 15.75
C SER A 257 24.26 9.10 14.73
N SER A 258 23.00 8.91 15.12
CA SER A 258 21.84 9.19 14.29
C SER A 258 21.77 10.66 13.93
N VAL A 259 21.53 10.93 12.67
CA VAL A 259 21.31 12.26 12.10
C VAL A 259 19.94 12.28 11.47
N GLU A 260 19.12 13.18 11.92
CA GLU A 260 17.75 13.36 11.45
C GLU A 260 17.61 14.73 10.79
N TYR A 261 17.03 14.79 9.59
CA TYR A 261 16.65 16.07 9.00
C TYR A 261 15.54 16.69 9.84
N TYR A 262 15.73 17.92 10.29
CA TYR A 262 14.76 18.61 11.14
C TYR A 262 13.68 19.31 10.29
N THR A 263 12.43 18.96 10.56
CA THR A 263 11.25 19.57 9.95
C THR A 263 10.39 20.22 11.04
N GLY A 264 10.91 21.27 11.64
CA GLY A 264 10.20 22.00 12.69
C GLY A 264 9.37 23.16 12.16
N TRP A 265 8.93 24.01 13.09
CA TRP A 265 8.25 25.25 12.77
C TRP A 265 9.12 26.15 11.89
N GLY A 266 8.55 26.58 10.76
CA GLY A 266 9.25 27.44 9.82
C GLY A 266 10.05 26.73 8.75
N GLU A 267 10.19 25.40 8.84
CA GLU A 267 10.84 24.59 7.80
C GLU A 267 9.81 24.03 6.81
N ALA A 268 10.17 24.04 5.52
CA ALA A 268 9.33 23.43 4.50
C ALA A 268 9.28 21.91 4.67
N SER A 269 8.10 21.31 4.50
CA SER A 269 7.98 19.85 4.46
C SER A 269 8.74 19.29 3.24
N LEU A 270 9.50 18.23 3.46
CA LEU A 270 10.21 17.52 2.37
C LEU A 270 9.27 16.78 1.42
N SER A 271 8.04 16.56 1.82
CA SER A 271 7.05 15.81 1.08
C SER A 271 5.74 16.57 1.06
N SER A 272 5.13 16.65 -0.12
CA SER A 272 3.73 17.05 -0.27
C SER A 272 2.78 15.94 0.22
N SER A 273 3.30 14.79 0.59
CA SER A 273 2.53 13.67 1.13
C SER A 273 2.17 13.94 2.57
N VAL A 274 1.01 14.46 2.75
CA VAL A 274 0.35 14.56 4.04
C VAL A 274 -0.15 13.16 4.41
N ILE A 275 -0.53 12.93 5.60
CA ILE A 275 -1.09 11.71 6.20
C ILE A 275 -1.61 10.71 5.15
N LEU A 276 -0.96 9.55 5.05
CA LEU A 276 -1.48 8.42 4.31
C LEU A 276 -2.40 7.62 5.24
N ASP A 277 -3.66 7.51 4.85
CA ASP A 277 -4.59 6.61 5.53
C ASP A 277 -4.08 5.16 5.43
N PRO A 278 -4.35 4.30 6.44
CA PRO A 278 -4.05 2.89 6.33
C PRO A 278 -4.66 2.27 5.08
N ALA A 279 -3.95 1.30 4.50
CA ALA A 279 -4.46 0.50 3.40
C ALA A 279 -5.82 -0.10 3.77
N SER A 280 -6.80 0.06 2.90
CA SER A 280 -8.14 -0.47 3.08
C SER A 280 -8.76 -0.78 1.73
N TRP A 281 -9.72 -1.70 1.76
CA TRP A 281 -10.58 -2.05 0.65
C TRP A 281 -12.01 -1.61 0.94
N SER A 282 -12.78 -1.42 -0.11
CA SER A 282 -14.22 -1.44 -0.08
C SER A 282 -14.65 -2.62 -0.95
N LEU A 283 -15.32 -3.59 -0.35
CA LEU A 283 -15.74 -4.83 -1.00
C LEU A 283 -17.25 -4.85 -1.12
N ASP A 284 -17.74 -5.21 -2.30
CA ASP A 284 -19.15 -5.41 -2.59
C ASP A 284 -19.31 -6.45 -3.70
N HIS A 285 -20.52 -6.82 -4.04
CA HIS A 285 -20.78 -7.75 -5.15
C HIS A 285 -21.79 -7.18 -6.14
N PHE A 286 -21.57 -7.43 -7.42
CA PHE A 286 -22.47 -7.08 -8.49
C PHE A 286 -22.99 -8.38 -9.16
N GLY A 287 -24.11 -8.89 -8.66
CA GLY A 287 -24.52 -10.25 -8.97
C GLY A 287 -23.53 -11.26 -8.38
N GLU A 288 -22.94 -12.09 -9.23
CA GLU A 288 -21.93 -13.08 -8.81
C GLU A 288 -20.53 -12.49 -8.68
N LYS A 289 -20.25 -11.39 -9.39
CA LYS A 289 -18.93 -10.76 -9.42
C LYS A 289 -18.60 -10.03 -8.12
N LEU A 290 -17.39 -10.23 -7.62
CA LEU A 290 -16.81 -9.37 -6.59
C LEU A 290 -16.42 -8.02 -7.20
N ILE A 291 -16.76 -6.94 -6.50
CA ILE A 291 -16.24 -5.60 -6.75
C ILE A 291 -15.34 -5.21 -5.59
N ALA A 292 -14.11 -4.85 -5.89
CA ALA A 292 -13.09 -4.50 -4.90
C ALA A 292 -12.44 -3.16 -5.24
N THR A 293 -12.61 -2.17 -4.39
CA THR A 293 -12.01 -0.85 -4.57
C THR A 293 -10.91 -0.63 -3.54
N VAL A 294 -9.72 -0.32 -4.00
CA VAL A 294 -8.62 0.13 -3.13
C VAL A 294 -8.88 1.57 -2.73
N LYS A 295 -8.86 1.85 -1.45
CA LYS A 295 -9.00 3.23 -0.95
C LYS A 295 -7.93 4.14 -1.55
N ASN A 296 -8.35 5.24 -2.15
CA ASN A 296 -7.51 6.15 -2.94
C ASN A 296 -6.88 5.52 -4.20
N GLY A 297 -7.45 4.44 -4.69
CA GLY A 297 -7.01 3.69 -5.86
C GLY A 297 -8.13 3.31 -6.81
N LYS A 298 -7.86 2.32 -7.64
CA LYS A 298 -8.76 1.80 -8.67
C LYS A 298 -9.80 0.85 -8.10
N THR A 299 -10.86 0.63 -8.88
CA THR A 299 -11.88 -0.39 -8.67
C THR A 299 -11.60 -1.59 -9.57
N PHE A 300 -11.72 -2.78 -9.00
CA PHE A 300 -11.46 -4.07 -9.65
C PHE A 300 -12.71 -4.95 -9.61
N GLU A 301 -12.84 -5.83 -10.58
CA GLU A 301 -13.85 -6.89 -10.63
C GLU A 301 -13.17 -8.26 -10.65
N TRP A 302 -13.82 -9.23 -10.05
CA TRP A 302 -13.42 -10.62 -10.11
C TRP A 302 -14.68 -11.49 -10.30
N ASP A 303 -14.58 -12.42 -11.26
CA ASP A 303 -15.68 -13.33 -11.63
C ASP A 303 -15.26 -14.78 -11.33
N PRO A 304 -16.01 -15.53 -10.51
CA PRO A 304 -15.68 -16.92 -10.24
C PRO A 304 -15.92 -17.80 -11.48
N ILE A 305 -14.84 -18.28 -12.11
CA ILE A 305 -14.92 -19.15 -13.28
C ILE A 305 -14.75 -20.60 -12.86
N HIS A 306 -15.84 -21.29 -12.56
CA HIS A 306 -15.81 -22.68 -12.10
C HIS A 306 -15.59 -23.71 -13.19
N SER A 307 -15.78 -23.35 -14.47
CA SER A 307 -15.50 -24.23 -15.62
C SER A 307 -14.01 -24.42 -15.88
N ASP A 308 -13.15 -23.55 -15.33
CA ASP A 308 -11.69 -23.63 -15.39
C ASP A 308 -11.15 -24.11 -14.03
N PRO A 309 -10.37 -25.18 -13.94
CA PRO A 309 -9.77 -25.66 -12.70
C PRO A 309 -8.88 -24.61 -12.00
N ASN A 310 -8.39 -23.60 -12.74
CA ASN A 310 -7.63 -22.48 -12.20
C ASN A 310 -8.47 -21.18 -12.11
N GLY A 311 -9.76 -21.23 -12.42
CA GLY A 311 -10.60 -20.06 -12.53
C GLY A 311 -10.75 -19.25 -11.23
N LEU A 312 -10.69 -19.95 -10.09
CA LEU A 312 -10.71 -19.31 -8.77
C LEU A 312 -9.40 -18.57 -8.43
N SER A 313 -8.30 -18.91 -9.09
CA SER A 313 -7.00 -18.23 -8.96
C SER A 313 -6.80 -17.14 -10.02
N THR A 314 -7.79 -16.88 -10.87
CA THR A 314 -7.74 -15.79 -11.85
C THR A 314 -7.69 -14.46 -11.10
N ARG A 315 -6.73 -13.62 -11.47
CA ARG A 315 -6.54 -12.32 -10.81
C ARG A 315 -7.70 -11.37 -11.10
N ALA A 316 -8.09 -10.58 -10.10
CA ALA A 316 -9.04 -9.50 -10.30
C ALA A 316 -8.50 -8.48 -11.30
N THR A 317 -9.37 -7.97 -12.16
CA THR A 317 -9.04 -7.02 -13.23
C THR A 317 -9.66 -5.66 -12.97
N VAL A 318 -9.06 -4.60 -13.52
CA VAL A 318 -9.61 -3.25 -13.39
C VAL A 318 -10.96 -3.19 -14.09
N VAL A 319 -11.97 -2.64 -13.41
CA VAL A 319 -13.26 -2.33 -14.03
C VAL A 319 -13.05 -1.33 -15.16
N SER A 320 -13.45 -1.70 -16.38
CA SER A 320 -13.23 -0.87 -17.56
C SER A 320 -13.94 0.47 -17.44
N ASN A 321 -13.28 1.54 -17.91
CA ASN A 321 -13.80 2.93 -17.89
C ASN A 321 -14.18 3.46 -16.50
N ALA A 322 -13.87 2.73 -15.42
CA ALA A 322 -14.08 3.23 -14.06
C ALA A 322 -13.04 4.31 -13.72
N PRO A 323 -13.34 5.20 -12.76
CA PRO A 323 -12.35 6.14 -12.23
C PRO A 323 -11.09 5.44 -11.73
N THR A 324 -9.95 6.11 -11.88
CA THR A 324 -8.65 5.56 -11.50
C THR A 324 -8.28 5.85 -10.04
N LYS A 325 -9.03 6.74 -9.39
CA LYS A 325 -8.89 7.07 -7.97
C LYS A 325 -10.27 7.27 -7.34
N SER A 326 -10.51 6.56 -6.23
CA SER A 326 -11.77 6.62 -5.48
C SER A 326 -11.57 6.32 -4.02
N ILE A 327 -12.47 6.78 -3.16
CA ILE A 327 -12.44 6.48 -1.73
C ILE A 327 -13.01 5.07 -1.49
N MET A 328 -14.16 4.78 -2.10
CA MET A 328 -14.86 3.50 -1.96
C MET A 328 -15.88 3.30 -3.09
N SER A 329 -16.37 2.09 -3.22
CA SER A 329 -17.50 1.76 -4.08
C SER A 329 -18.59 1.03 -3.30
N ILE A 330 -19.81 1.10 -3.81
CA ILE A 330 -20.98 0.41 -3.28
C ILE A 330 -21.93 0.08 -4.42
N VAL A 331 -22.58 -1.07 -4.37
CA VAL A 331 -23.53 -1.50 -5.39
C VAL A 331 -24.96 -1.23 -4.93
N SER A 332 -25.76 -0.58 -5.76
CA SER A 332 -27.21 -0.53 -5.57
C SER A 332 -27.81 -1.86 -6.05
N GLU A 333 -28.23 -2.70 -5.13
CA GLU A 333 -28.78 -4.03 -5.46
C GLU A 333 -30.13 -3.94 -6.18
N ARG A 334 -30.94 -2.96 -5.81
CA ARG A 334 -32.26 -2.75 -6.40
C ARG A 334 -32.18 -2.29 -7.84
N ASP A 335 -31.34 -1.30 -8.09
CA ASP A 335 -31.30 -0.58 -9.36
C ASP A 335 -30.09 -0.98 -10.21
N ARG A 336 -29.24 -1.85 -9.67
CA ARG A 336 -28.10 -2.47 -10.36
C ARG A 336 -27.13 -1.45 -10.94
N HIS A 337 -26.71 -0.49 -10.12
CA HIS A 337 -25.65 0.47 -10.42
C HIS A 337 -24.43 0.23 -9.55
N LEU A 338 -23.25 0.34 -10.11
CA LEU A 338 -22.02 0.48 -9.34
C LEU A 338 -21.76 1.95 -9.06
N ILE A 339 -21.79 2.32 -7.80
CA ILE A 339 -21.62 3.69 -7.34
C ILE A 339 -20.21 3.85 -6.79
N ILE A 340 -19.45 4.82 -7.31
CA ILE A 340 -18.08 5.14 -6.91
C ILE A 340 -18.07 6.49 -6.22
N LEU A 341 -17.54 6.53 -5.01
CA LEU A 341 -17.61 7.65 -4.11
C LEU A 341 -16.24 8.31 -3.93
N GLY A 342 -16.20 9.64 -3.93
CA GLY A 342 -14.98 10.43 -3.80
C GLY A 342 -14.01 10.14 -4.94
N THR A 343 -14.31 10.64 -6.13
CA THR A 343 -13.59 10.25 -7.34
C THR A 343 -13.26 11.44 -8.26
N GLU A 344 -12.60 11.16 -9.37
CA GLU A 344 -12.25 12.16 -10.40
C GLU A 344 -13.50 12.71 -11.09
N THR A 345 -13.54 14.02 -11.30
CA THR A 345 -14.60 14.64 -12.11
C THR A 345 -14.42 14.33 -13.60
N THR A 346 -13.17 14.12 -14.04
CA THR A 346 -12.82 13.61 -15.36
C THR A 346 -12.04 12.32 -15.22
N ILE A 347 -12.65 11.20 -15.64
CA ILE A 347 -12.06 9.86 -15.50
C ILE A 347 -10.64 9.81 -16.10
N GLY A 348 -9.68 9.24 -15.36
CA GLY A 348 -8.29 9.11 -15.78
C GLY A 348 -7.45 10.38 -15.61
N THR A 349 -8.00 11.44 -15.04
CA THR A 349 -7.32 12.71 -14.86
C THR A 349 -7.18 13.02 -13.36
N LEU A 350 -6.11 12.54 -12.74
CA LEU A 350 -5.90 12.56 -11.28
C LEU A 350 -5.96 13.95 -10.64
N ASN A 351 -5.59 15.02 -11.37
CA ASN A 351 -5.68 16.40 -10.87
C ASN A 351 -7.11 16.93 -10.80
N THR A 352 -8.10 16.17 -11.29
CA THR A 352 -9.53 16.47 -11.16
C THR A 352 -10.21 15.70 -10.04
N TYR A 353 -9.43 15.05 -9.18
CA TYR A 353 -9.94 14.31 -8.03
C TYR A 353 -10.68 15.24 -7.06
N ASP A 354 -11.94 14.88 -6.75
CA ASP A 354 -12.77 15.59 -5.78
C ASP A 354 -13.34 14.56 -4.77
N PRO A 355 -12.94 14.61 -3.49
CA PRO A 355 -13.38 13.67 -2.48
C PRO A 355 -14.88 13.75 -2.13
N MET A 356 -15.61 14.72 -2.70
CA MET A 356 -17.06 14.90 -2.55
C MET A 356 -17.84 14.51 -3.82
N PHE A 357 -17.14 14.07 -4.87
CA PHE A 357 -17.76 13.74 -6.13
C PHE A 357 -18.21 12.27 -6.18
N ILE A 358 -19.42 12.04 -6.65
CA ILE A 358 -20.03 10.73 -6.80
C ILE A 358 -20.22 10.45 -8.27
N ARG A 359 -19.95 9.23 -8.68
CA ARG A 359 -20.23 8.73 -10.02
C ARG A 359 -20.89 7.36 -9.93
N PHE A 360 -21.90 7.12 -10.74
CA PHE A 360 -22.55 5.81 -10.81
C PHE A 360 -22.61 5.33 -12.26
N SER A 361 -22.49 4.02 -12.39
CA SER A 361 -22.50 3.35 -13.70
C SER A 361 -23.89 3.40 -14.35
N ASP A 362 -23.97 3.02 -15.61
CA ASP A 362 -25.24 2.65 -16.21
C ASP A 362 -25.85 1.44 -15.52
N GLN A 363 -27.18 1.29 -15.62
CA GLN A 363 -27.90 0.16 -15.05
C GLN A 363 -27.42 -1.16 -15.69
N GLU A 364 -27.18 -2.18 -14.88
CA GLU A 364 -26.68 -3.50 -15.30
C GLU A 364 -25.31 -3.48 -16.02
N ASN A 365 -24.65 -2.33 -16.10
CA ASN A 365 -23.38 -2.18 -16.81
C ASN A 365 -22.33 -1.42 -15.98
N ILE A 366 -21.43 -2.16 -15.34
CA ILE A 366 -20.37 -1.60 -14.49
C ILE A 366 -19.23 -0.92 -15.28
N SER A 367 -19.26 -0.95 -16.59
CA SER A 367 -18.20 -0.41 -17.47
C SER A 367 -18.58 0.90 -18.16
N GLU A 368 -19.78 1.45 -17.89
CA GLU A 368 -20.24 2.69 -18.51
C GLU A 368 -20.55 3.74 -17.44
N TYR A 369 -19.79 4.82 -17.46
CA TYR A 369 -19.89 5.91 -16.47
C TYR A 369 -20.10 7.29 -17.11
N ALA A 370 -20.11 7.39 -18.42
CA ALA A 370 -20.34 8.65 -19.12
C ALA A 370 -21.85 8.89 -19.27
N PRO A 371 -22.42 9.94 -18.65
CA PRO A 371 -23.84 10.24 -18.83
C PRO A 371 -24.17 10.59 -20.27
N THR A 372 -25.19 9.93 -20.83
CA THR A 372 -25.72 10.22 -22.17
C THR A 372 -27.24 10.33 -22.11
N SER A 373 -27.86 10.72 -23.19
CA SER A 373 -29.34 10.77 -23.30
C SER A 373 -30.00 9.40 -23.35
N THR A 374 -29.23 8.33 -23.47
CA THR A 374 -29.72 6.95 -23.67
C THR A 374 -29.34 5.98 -22.57
N ASN A 375 -28.54 6.41 -21.57
CA ASN A 375 -28.14 5.58 -20.43
C ASN A 375 -28.54 6.23 -19.11
N THR A 376 -28.43 5.48 -18.04
CA THR A 376 -28.75 5.90 -16.67
C THR A 376 -27.52 6.26 -15.84
N ALA A 377 -26.33 6.26 -16.46
CA ALA A 377 -25.10 6.70 -15.79
C ALA A 377 -25.20 8.17 -15.37
N GLY A 378 -24.59 8.51 -14.26
CA GLY A 378 -24.66 9.87 -13.76
C GLY A 378 -23.58 10.26 -12.79
N THR A 379 -23.62 11.54 -12.43
CA THR A 379 -22.66 12.13 -11.49
C THR A 379 -23.37 13.10 -10.56
N PHE A 380 -22.86 13.23 -9.35
CA PHE A 380 -23.32 14.22 -8.41
C PHE A 380 -22.17 14.66 -7.50
N ARG A 381 -22.16 15.94 -7.13
CA ARG A 381 -21.22 16.47 -6.13
C ARG A 381 -21.97 16.86 -4.87
N LEU A 382 -21.55 16.30 -3.73
CA LEU A 382 -22.11 16.70 -2.44
C LEU A 382 -21.63 18.12 -2.07
N ASP A 383 -22.48 18.89 -1.39
CA ASP A 383 -22.28 20.31 -1.13
C ASP A 383 -21.77 20.64 0.27
N SER A 384 -21.91 19.71 1.23
CA SER A 384 -21.49 19.93 2.62
C SER A 384 -20.50 18.89 3.08
N GLY A 385 -19.32 19.36 3.50
CA GLY A 385 -18.18 18.57 3.94
C GLY A 385 -16.94 18.82 3.10
N VAL A 386 -15.88 18.11 3.47
CA VAL A 386 -14.58 18.14 2.77
C VAL A 386 -14.31 16.82 2.05
N LYS A 387 -14.76 15.71 2.63
CA LYS A 387 -14.59 14.37 2.03
C LYS A 387 -15.72 13.43 2.44
N ILE A 388 -16.02 12.47 1.58
CA ILE A 388 -16.84 11.31 1.91
C ILE A 388 -16.00 10.39 2.80
N VAL A 389 -16.60 9.96 3.92
CA VAL A 389 -15.91 9.09 4.91
C VAL A 389 -16.47 7.68 4.94
N GLY A 390 -17.67 7.45 4.41
CA GLY A 390 -18.28 6.13 4.35
C GLY A 390 -19.64 6.13 3.68
N ALA A 391 -20.12 4.95 3.35
CA ALA A 391 -21.47 4.71 2.88
C ALA A 391 -21.98 3.37 3.40
N ALA A 392 -23.28 3.24 3.51
CA ALA A 392 -23.95 2.00 3.92
C ALA A 392 -25.23 1.78 3.14
N LYS A 393 -25.50 0.53 2.80
CA LYS A 393 -26.78 0.11 2.17
C LYS A 393 -27.89 0.08 3.22
N ALA A 394 -29.01 0.64 2.89
CA ALA A 394 -30.28 0.43 3.57
C ALA A 394 -31.27 -0.22 2.58
N LYS A 395 -32.44 -0.61 3.06
CA LYS A 395 -33.41 -1.36 2.24
C LYS A 395 -33.79 -0.63 0.94
N ASP A 396 -34.03 0.68 1.01
CA ASP A 396 -34.56 1.46 -0.12
C ASP A 396 -33.69 2.65 -0.51
N TYR A 397 -32.53 2.81 0.13
CA TYR A 397 -31.61 3.92 -0.11
C TYR A 397 -30.18 3.59 0.30
N ILE A 398 -29.25 4.39 -0.15
CA ILE A 398 -27.86 4.36 0.28
C ILE A 398 -27.59 5.60 1.13
N LEU A 399 -27.13 5.38 2.36
CA LEU A 399 -26.66 6.44 3.23
C LEU A 399 -25.21 6.76 2.89
N ILE A 400 -24.92 8.03 2.62
CA ILE A 400 -23.56 8.52 2.35
C ILE A 400 -23.18 9.51 3.45
N LEU A 401 -22.05 9.28 4.08
CA LEU A 401 -21.54 10.10 5.17
C LEU A 401 -20.34 10.91 4.70
N THR A 402 -20.37 12.21 4.96
CA THR A 402 -19.21 13.08 4.87
C THR A 402 -18.66 13.33 6.28
N ASP A 403 -17.56 14.05 6.37
CA ASP A 403 -16.98 14.47 7.64
C ASP A 403 -17.88 15.41 8.47
N THR A 404 -18.91 16.00 7.86
CA THR A 404 -19.81 16.96 8.52
C THR A 404 -21.30 16.65 8.38
N SER A 405 -21.71 15.85 7.38
CA SER A 405 -23.11 15.68 7.01
C SER A 405 -23.44 14.25 6.58
N ALA A 406 -24.72 13.92 6.58
CA ALA A 406 -25.26 12.67 6.08
C ALA A 406 -26.23 12.93 4.91
N TYR A 407 -26.11 12.14 3.87
CA TYR A 407 -26.94 12.21 2.66
C TYR A 407 -27.62 10.89 2.41
N VAL A 408 -28.80 10.96 1.82
CA VAL A 408 -29.54 9.81 1.35
C VAL A 408 -29.55 9.83 -0.18
N MET A 409 -29.07 8.77 -0.80
CA MET A 409 -29.18 8.52 -2.23
C MET A 409 -30.26 7.49 -2.47
N GLN A 410 -31.29 7.86 -3.20
CA GLN A 410 -32.44 7.02 -3.51
C GLN A 410 -32.74 7.14 -5.00
N PHE A 411 -33.06 6.03 -5.64
CA PHE A 411 -33.62 6.03 -6.99
C PHE A 411 -35.07 6.51 -6.93
N VAL A 412 -35.44 7.47 -7.81
CA VAL A 412 -36.77 8.08 -7.87
C VAL A 412 -37.35 7.91 -9.27
#